data_b8316a16e41143cee484fecd1706df49
#
_entry.id   b8316a16e41143cee484fecd1706df49
#
_cell.length_a   1.000
_cell.length_b   1.000
_cell.length_c   1.000
_cell.angle_alpha   90.00
_cell.angle_beta   90.00
_cell.angle_gamma   90.00
#
_symmetry.space_group_name_H-M   'P 1'
#
loop_
_entity.id
_entity.type
_entity.pdbx_description
1 polymer ?
#
loop_
_entity_poly.entity_id
_entity_poly.type
_entity_poly.pdbx_seq_one_letter_code
_entity_poly.pdbx_strand_id
1 'polypeptide(L)'
;PIYDNPEHRQLMGPQWQWELKQGMDLTASDIAGAKSIRHDWIESLQALFTQYDVIAAPACQVYPFNAENGPPKRIESAAMDTYHRWLEVSLPASLGSLPVINLPLAAPSARQATGIQFMAPAGKDETLLQFAAAAEPILLGEA
;
A
#
# COMPACT_ATOMS: atom_id res chain seq x y z
N PRO A 1 -20.41 -20.35 -3.56
CA PRO A 1 -19.69 -19.12 -3.16
C PRO A 1 -20.57 -17.87 -3.33
N ILE A 2 -20.21 -16.78 -2.65
CA ILE A 2 -21.00 -15.51 -2.71
C ILE A 2 -21.12 -15.00 -4.15
N TYR A 3 -20.07 -15.10 -4.94
CA TYR A 3 -20.04 -14.63 -6.32
C TYR A 3 -21.00 -15.38 -7.25
N ASP A 4 -21.27 -16.66 -7.00
CA ASP A 4 -22.16 -17.48 -7.85
C ASP A 4 -23.64 -17.13 -7.64
N ASN A 5 -24.00 -16.52 -6.51
CA ASN A 5 -25.34 -16.06 -6.25
C ASN A 5 -25.56 -14.66 -6.87
N PRO A 6 -26.48 -14.52 -7.85
CA PRO A 6 -26.74 -13.24 -8.52
C PRO A 6 -27.17 -12.11 -7.56
N GLU A 7 -27.94 -12.43 -6.52
CA GLU A 7 -28.41 -11.43 -5.55
C GLU A 7 -27.22 -10.90 -4.71
N HIS A 8 -26.36 -11.80 -4.24
CA HIS A 8 -25.17 -11.39 -3.50
C HIS A 8 -24.18 -10.64 -4.38
N ARG A 9 -24.05 -11.02 -5.66
CA ARG A 9 -23.16 -10.34 -6.62
C ARG A 9 -23.58 -8.89 -6.86
N GLN A 10 -24.88 -8.59 -6.89
CA GLN A 10 -25.38 -7.23 -7.03
C GLN A 10 -25.02 -6.32 -5.87
N LEU A 11 -24.80 -6.87 -4.67
CA LEU A 11 -24.35 -6.13 -3.50
C LEU A 11 -22.85 -5.80 -3.54
N MET A 12 -22.09 -6.44 -4.43
CA MET A 12 -20.67 -6.21 -4.59
C MET A 12 -20.43 -5.02 -5.53
N GLY A 13 -19.59 -4.09 -5.12
CA GLY A 13 -19.16 -3.02 -6.02
C GLY A 13 -18.45 -3.55 -7.28
N PRO A 14 -18.49 -2.80 -8.40
CA PRO A 14 -17.94 -3.24 -9.70
C PRO A 14 -16.50 -3.71 -9.63
N GLN A 15 -15.71 -3.08 -8.78
CA GLN A 15 -14.32 -3.39 -8.56
C GLN A 15 -14.11 -4.79 -7.96
N TRP A 16 -14.86 -5.16 -6.92
CA TRP A 16 -14.79 -6.49 -6.32
C TRP A 16 -15.22 -7.58 -7.29
N GLN A 17 -16.21 -7.30 -8.14
CA GLN A 17 -16.63 -8.22 -9.19
C GLN A 17 -15.52 -8.42 -10.22
N TRP A 18 -14.82 -7.34 -10.58
CA TRP A 18 -13.67 -7.41 -11.51
C TRP A 18 -12.52 -8.23 -10.92
N GLU A 19 -12.13 -7.95 -9.66
CA GLU A 19 -11.06 -8.70 -8.97
C GLU A 19 -11.33 -10.20 -8.90
N LEU A 20 -12.54 -10.56 -8.49
CA LEU A 20 -12.93 -11.97 -8.42
C LEU A 20 -12.89 -12.65 -9.78
N LYS A 21 -13.36 -11.97 -10.83
CA LYS A 21 -13.31 -12.50 -12.18
C LYS A 21 -11.86 -12.72 -12.64
N GLN A 22 -10.96 -11.75 -12.40
CA GLN A 22 -9.55 -11.93 -12.72
C GLN A 22 -8.95 -13.12 -11.95
N GLY A 23 -9.29 -13.25 -10.67
CA GLY A 23 -8.81 -14.35 -9.84
C GLY A 23 -9.28 -15.73 -10.31
N MET A 24 -10.48 -15.84 -10.90
CA MET A 24 -11.00 -17.09 -11.44
C MET A 24 -10.29 -17.55 -12.73
N ASP A 25 -9.71 -16.61 -13.48
CA ASP A 25 -8.99 -16.88 -14.73
C ASP A 25 -7.50 -17.25 -14.49
N LEU A 26 -7.00 -17.13 -13.24
CA LEU A 26 -5.60 -17.45 -12.91
C LEU A 26 -5.32 -18.94 -13.01
N THR A 27 -4.22 -19.28 -13.67
CA THR A 27 -3.69 -20.62 -13.74
C THR A 27 -2.77 -20.95 -12.55
N ALA A 28 -2.49 -22.21 -12.32
CA ALA A 28 -1.48 -22.63 -11.34
C ALA A 28 -0.08 -22.06 -11.65
N SER A 29 0.23 -21.87 -12.94
CA SER A 29 1.49 -21.26 -13.38
C SER A 29 1.56 -19.78 -13.00
N ASP A 30 0.45 -19.03 -13.16
CA ASP A 30 0.40 -17.61 -12.79
C ASP A 30 0.61 -17.44 -11.28
N ILE A 31 -0.04 -18.30 -10.49
CA ILE A 31 0.12 -18.31 -9.03
C ILE A 31 1.57 -18.66 -8.63
N ALA A 32 2.19 -19.65 -9.29
CA ALA A 32 3.57 -20.02 -9.03
C ALA A 32 4.54 -18.87 -9.38
N GLY A 33 4.33 -18.21 -10.52
CA GLY A 33 5.10 -17.04 -10.95
C GLY A 33 4.99 -15.88 -9.97
N ALA A 34 3.78 -15.55 -9.52
CA ALA A 34 3.55 -14.50 -8.53
C ALA A 34 4.23 -14.80 -7.18
N LYS A 35 4.21 -16.07 -6.74
CA LYS A 35 4.92 -16.49 -5.52
C LYS A 35 6.44 -16.34 -5.65
N SER A 36 7.01 -16.65 -6.82
CA SER A 36 8.45 -16.47 -7.06
C SER A 36 8.83 -14.99 -6.98
N ILE A 37 8.11 -14.12 -7.67
CA ILE A 37 8.34 -12.66 -7.64
C ILE A 37 8.24 -12.12 -6.21
N ARG A 38 7.23 -12.59 -5.44
CA ARG A 38 7.11 -12.20 -4.04
C ARG A 38 8.28 -12.68 -3.19
N HIS A 39 8.80 -13.87 -3.46
CA HIS A 39 9.99 -14.39 -2.76
C HIS A 39 11.22 -13.52 -3.02
N ASP A 40 11.51 -13.22 -4.29
CA ASP A 40 12.62 -12.36 -4.68
C ASP A 40 12.51 -10.95 -4.06
N TRP A 41 11.28 -10.45 -3.92
CA TRP A 41 11.01 -9.20 -3.23
C TRP A 41 11.35 -9.27 -1.74
N ILE A 42 10.96 -10.35 -1.05
CA ILE A 42 11.29 -10.56 0.37
C ILE A 42 12.81 -10.64 0.57
N GLU A 43 13.53 -11.35 -0.29
CA GLU A 43 15.01 -11.41 -0.24
C GLU A 43 15.64 -10.03 -0.43
N SER A 44 15.12 -9.25 -1.37
CA SER A 44 15.58 -7.87 -1.61
C SER A 44 15.37 -6.97 -0.39
N LEU A 45 14.22 -7.09 0.28
CA LEU A 45 13.94 -6.37 1.53
C LEU A 45 14.87 -6.80 2.66
N GLN A 46 15.12 -8.11 2.80
CA GLN A 46 16.06 -8.62 3.80
C GLN A 46 17.47 -8.06 3.57
N ALA A 47 17.92 -7.99 2.32
CA ALA A 47 19.22 -7.40 1.98
C ALA A 47 19.27 -5.90 2.35
N LEU A 48 18.21 -5.13 2.11
CA LEU A 48 18.13 -3.73 2.53
C LEU A 48 18.20 -3.59 4.05
N PHE A 49 17.53 -4.43 4.79
CA PHE A 49 17.52 -4.40 6.25
C PHE A 49 18.82 -4.91 6.89
N THR A 50 19.80 -5.39 6.14
CA THR A 50 21.16 -5.55 6.65
C THR A 50 21.91 -4.23 6.79
N GLN A 51 21.43 -3.17 6.12
CA GLN A 51 22.08 -1.86 6.06
C GLN A 51 21.24 -0.76 6.71
N TYR A 52 19.93 -0.93 6.81
CA TYR A 52 18.99 0.06 7.31
C TYR A 52 18.05 -0.56 8.34
N ASP A 53 17.78 0.15 9.41
CA ASP A 53 16.83 -0.27 10.45
C ASP A 53 15.37 -0.01 10.03
N VAL A 54 15.17 1.04 9.22
CA VAL A 54 13.85 1.51 8.76
C VAL A 54 13.94 1.96 7.30
N ILE A 55 12.91 1.64 6.52
CA ILE A 55 12.74 2.13 5.15
C ILE A 55 11.56 3.10 5.15
N ALA A 56 11.72 4.23 4.49
CA ALA A 56 10.68 5.25 4.35
C ALA A 56 10.14 5.31 2.92
N ALA A 57 8.83 5.56 2.79
CA ALA A 57 8.18 5.81 1.51
C ALA A 57 7.00 6.78 1.70
N PRO A 58 6.51 7.46 0.65
CA PRO A 58 5.28 8.23 0.74
C PRO A 58 4.10 7.36 1.20
N ALA A 59 3.20 7.91 2.04
CA ALA A 59 2.02 7.18 2.49
C ALA A 59 0.97 7.01 1.39
N CYS A 60 0.94 7.92 0.41
CA CYS A 60 0.02 7.92 -0.73
C CYS A 60 0.67 8.57 -1.97
N GLN A 61 0.12 8.25 -3.13
CA GLN A 61 0.62 8.73 -4.43
C GLN A 61 -0.01 10.05 -4.85
N VAL A 62 -1.06 10.49 -4.18
CA VAL A 62 -1.83 11.69 -4.49
C VAL A 62 -2.20 12.45 -3.23
N TYR A 63 -2.38 13.74 -3.35
CA TYR A 63 -3.01 14.58 -2.32
C TYR A 63 -4.51 14.27 -2.19
N PRO A 64 -5.16 14.70 -1.09
CA PRO A 64 -6.59 14.56 -0.92
C PRO A 64 -7.36 15.10 -2.14
N PHE A 65 -8.33 14.35 -2.61
CA PHE A 65 -9.20 14.69 -3.73
C PHE A 65 -10.67 14.57 -3.33
N ASN A 66 -11.58 15.10 -4.15
CA ASN A 66 -13.02 14.98 -3.88
C ASN A 66 -13.45 13.51 -3.97
N ALA A 67 -13.98 12.97 -2.86
CA ALA A 67 -14.42 11.58 -2.76
C ALA A 67 -15.54 11.21 -3.75
N GLU A 68 -16.36 12.19 -4.14
CA GLU A 68 -17.43 11.98 -5.14
C GLU A 68 -16.88 11.61 -6.53
N ASN A 69 -15.66 12.01 -6.84
CA ASN A 69 -15.01 11.68 -8.11
C ASN A 69 -14.46 10.24 -8.14
N GLY A 70 -14.48 9.55 -7.00
CA GLY A 70 -13.84 8.23 -6.86
C GLY A 70 -12.32 8.29 -7.00
N PRO A 71 -11.65 7.12 -7.06
CA PRO A 71 -10.20 7.06 -7.18
C PRO A 71 -9.71 7.68 -8.49
N PRO A 72 -8.48 8.26 -8.49
CA PRO A 72 -7.93 8.89 -9.68
C PRO A 72 -7.78 7.89 -10.82
N LYS A 73 -8.20 8.29 -12.02
CA LYS A 73 -8.05 7.47 -13.24
C LYS A 73 -6.70 7.65 -13.92
N ARG A 74 -5.98 8.69 -13.54
CA ARG A 74 -4.63 9.01 -14.02
C ARG A 74 -3.86 9.73 -12.91
N ILE A 75 -2.57 9.44 -12.82
CA ILE A 75 -1.60 10.21 -12.03
C ILE A 75 -0.51 10.62 -13.02
N GLU A 76 -0.37 11.92 -13.28
CA GLU A 76 0.47 12.46 -14.36
C GLU A 76 0.21 11.77 -15.70
N SER A 77 1.22 11.12 -16.28
CA SER A 77 1.11 10.39 -17.55
C SER A 77 0.62 8.94 -17.40
N ALA A 78 0.63 8.39 -16.18
CA ALA A 78 0.27 6.99 -15.94
C ALA A 78 -1.25 6.81 -15.79
N ALA A 79 -1.83 5.85 -16.52
CA ALA A 79 -3.21 5.44 -16.35
C ALA A 79 -3.33 4.54 -15.10
N MET A 80 -4.37 4.74 -14.31
CA MET A 80 -4.72 3.87 -13.19
C MET A 80 -5.73 2.84 -13.69
N ASP A 81 -5.22 1.82 -14.35
CA ASP A 81 -5.99 0.79 -15.05
C ASP A 81 -6.60 -0.25 -14.12
N THR A 82 -6.09 -0.33 -12.88
CA THR A 82 -6.65 -1.16 -11.80
C THR A 82 -6.82 -0.32 -10.53
N TYR A 83 -7.63 -0.81 -9.60
CA TYR A 83 -7.77 -0.14 -8.31
C TYR A 83 -6.45 -0.11 -7.52
N HIS A 84 -5.65 -1.15 -7.62
CA HIS A 84 -4.38 -1.22 -6.89
C HIS A 84 -3.35 -0.22 -7.40
N ARG A 85 -3.44 0.20 -8.68
CA ARG A 85 -2.46 1.06 -9.32
C ARG A 85 -2.27 2.41 -8.62
N TRP A 86 -3.35 3.04 -8.17
CA TRP A 86 -3.24 4.32 -7.46
C TRP A 86 -2.82 4.16 -5.99
N LEU A 87 -2.76 2.92 -5.48
CA LEU A 87 -2.33 2.55 -4.13
C LEU A 87 -0.99 1.81 -4.12
N GLU A 88 -0.30 1.70 -5.23
CA GLU A 88 0.92 0.88 -5.38
C GLU A 88 1.97 1.17 -4.30
N VAL A 89 2.10 2.42 -3.87
CA VAL A 89 3.08 2.81 -2.85
C VAL A 89 2.87 2.10 -1.51
N SER A 90 1.68 1.58 -1.23
CA SER A 90 1.39 0.82 -0.01
C SER A 90 1.63 -0.69 -0.14
N LEU A 91 1.79 -1.21 -1.35
CA LEU A 91 1.94 -2.64 -1.60
C LEU A 91 3.30 -3.24 -1.17
N PRO A 92 4.43 -2.53 -1.29
CA PRO A 92 5.74 -3.09 -0.97
C PRO A 92 5.82 -3.71 0.42
N ALA A 93 5.31 -3.02 1.42
CA ALA A 93 5.28 -3.50 2.79
C ALA A 93 4.33 -4.69 2.98
N SER A 94 3.12 -4.61 2.42
CA SER A 94 2.12 -5.67 2.51
C SER A 94 2.62 -6.97 1.86
N LEU A 95 3.22 -6.87 0.66
CA LEU A 95 3.81 -8.01 -0.03
C LEU A 95 5.03 -8.58 0.69
N GLY A 96 5.79 -7.73 1.38
CA GLY A 96 6.93 -8.10 2.21
C GLY A 96 6.55 -8.65 3.59
N SER A 97 5.28 -8.56 4.00
CA SER A 97 4.81 -8.89 5.36
C SER A 97 5.56 -8.11 6.44
N LEU A 98 5.79 -6.83 6.20
CA LEU A 98 6.53 -5.94 7.11
C LEU A 98 5.56 -5.19 8.04
N PRO A 99 5.97 -4.90 9.29
CA PRO A 99 5.30 -3.90 10.10
C PRO A 99 5.47 -2.51 9.46
N VAL A 100 4.38 -1.73 9.46
CA VAL A 100 4.34 -0.38 8.87
C VAL A 100 3.65 0.58 9.80
N ILE A 101 4.16 1.78 9.90
CA ILE A 101 3.50 2.91 10.54
C ILE A 101 3.46 4.11 9.59
N ASN A 102 2.32 4.79 9.54
CA ASN A 102 2.19 6.04 8.81
C ASN A 102 2.22 7.21 9.80
N LEU A 103 3.10 8.17 9.53
CA LEU A 103 3.16 9.41 10.30
C LEU A 103 2.72 10.58 9.44
N PRO A 104 1.96 11.53 10.00
CA PRO A 104 1.58 12.74 9.29
C PRO A 104 2.82 13.62 9.03
N LEU A 105 2.77 14.38 7.95
CA LEU A 105 3.70 15.47 7.68
C LEU A 105 3.03 16.80 7.96
N ALA A 106 3.79 17.75 8.49
CA ALA A 106 3.34 19.14 8.56
C ALA A 106 2.91 19.60 7.17
N ALA A 107 1.66 20.06 7.05
CA ALA A 107 1.09 20.45 5.77
C ALA A 107 0.63 21.91 5.81
N PRO A 108 0.91 22.71 4.75
CA PRO A 108 0.47 24.11 4.68
C PRO A 108 -1.06 24.27 4.67
N SER A 109 -1.79 23.23 4.28
CA SER A 109 -3.25 23.21 4.25
C SER A 109 -3.78 21.77 4.28
N ALA A 110 -5.05 21.59 4.67
CA ALA A 110 -5.73 20.29 4.64
C ALA A 110 -5.77 19.65 3.24
N ARG A 111 -5.73 20.45 2.17
CA ARG A 111 -5.68 19.96 0.79
C ARG A 111 -4.33 19.34 0.40
N GLN A 112 -3.30 19.62 1.18
CA GLN A 112 -1.95 19.09 1.01
C GLN A 112 -1.58 18.10 2.12
N ALA A 113 -2.58 17.69 2.92
CA ALA A 113 -2.37 16.68 3.93
C ALA A 113 -1.79 15.41 3.30
N THR A 114 -0.70 14.93 3.84
CA THR A 114 0.01 13.75 3.39
C THR A 114 0.75 13.14 4.57
N GLY A 115 1.36 11.99 4.34
CA GLY A 115 2.16 11.30 5.34
C GLY A 115 3.33 10.57 4.71
N ILE A 116 4.16 10.05 5.57
CA ILE A 116 5.25 9.16 5.25
C ILE A 116 5.03 7.83 5.95
N GLN A 117 5.18 6.74 5.23
CA GLN A 117 5.17 5.41 5.82
C GLN A 117 6.59 4.96 6.12
N PHE A 118 6.75 4.35 7.28
CA PHE A 118 7.99 3.73 7.71
C PHE A 118 7.77 2.23 7.87
N MET A 119 8.70 1.45 7.37
CA MET A 119 8.67 0.00 7.37
C MET A 119 9.89 -0.52 8.14
N ALA A 120 9.72 -1.54 8.97
CA ALA A 120 10.80 -2.20 9.69
C ALA A 120 10.85 -3.70 9.33
N PRO A 121 11.91 -4.42 9.68
CA PRO A 121 11.97 -5.87 9.50
C PRO A 121 10.81 -6.59 10.19
N ALA A 122 10.40 -7.74 9.66
CA ALA A 122 9.35 -8.55 10.24
C ALA A 122 9.63 -8.85 11.73
N GLY A 123 8.62 -8.63 12.58
CA GLY A 123 8.71 -8.80 14.04
C GLY A 123 9.41 -7.66 14.79
N LYS A 124 9.75 -6.56 14.12
CA LYS A 124 10.33 -5.35 14.74
C LYS A 124 9.31 -4.24 14.98
N ASP A 125 8.09 -4.62 15.35
CA ASP A 125 6.99 -3.71 15.60
C ASP A 125 7.30 -2.71 16.71
N GLU A 126 7.89 -3.19 17.82
CA GLU A 126 8.28 -2.33 18.96
C GLU A 126 9.35 -1.30 18.53
N THR A 127 10.36 -1.73 17.78
CA THR A 127 11.40 -0.83 17.26
C THR A 127 10.78 0.26 16.37
N LEU A 128 9.82 -0.13 15.52
CA LEU A 128 9.12 0.79 14.64
C LEU A 128 8.27 1.80 15.42
N LEU A 129 7.59 1.38 16.48
CA LEU A 129 6.82 2.26 17.37
C LEU A 129 7.72 3.25 18.11
N GLN A 130 8.86 2.80 18.62
CA GLN A 130 9.85 3.68 19.27
C GLN A 130 10.42 4.70 18.29
N PHE A 131 10.74 4.27 17.06
CA PHE A 131 11.17 5.16 15.99
C PHE A 131 10.09 6.20 15.68
N ALA A 132 8.85 5.78 15.53
CA ALA A 132 7.72 6.66 15.22
C ALA A 132 7.51 7.72 16.31
N ALA A 133 7.55 7.33 17.58
CA ALA A 133 7.42 8.27 18.70
C ALA A 133 8.50 9.35 18.70
N ALA A 134 9.72 9.03 18.25
CA ALA A 134 10.81 9.99 18.13
C ALA A 134 10.70 10.86 16.86
N ALA A 135 10.19 10.30 15.77
CA ALA A 135 10.12 10.98 14.47
C ALA A 135 8.91 11.92 14.34
N GLU A 136 7.78 11.59 14.94
CA GLU A 136 6.51 12.32 14.76
C GLU A 136 6.63 13.83 15.10
N PRO A 137 7.18 14.24 16.26
CA PRO A 137 7.33 15.67 16.59
C PRO A 137 8.18 16.42 15.55
N ILE A 138 9.22 15.77 15.03
CA ILE A 138 10.10 16.36 14.01
C ILE A 138 9.32 16.56 12.70
N LEU A 139 8.56 15.56 12.27
CA LEU A 139 7.77 15.60 11.04
C LEU A 139 6.63 16.61 11.09
N LEU A 140 6.11 16.88 12.30
CA LEU A 140 5.09 17.92 12.55
C LEU A 140 5.68 19.33 12.74
N GLY A 141 7.01 19.47 12.84
CA GLY A 141 7.67 20.74 13.08
C GLY A 141 7.51 21.25 14.52
N GLU A 142 7.35 20.33 15.47
CA GLU A 142 7.15 20.59 16.90
C GLU A 142 8.45 20.43 17.71
N ALA A 143 9.56 20.09 17.05
CA ALA A 143 10.84 19.83 17.67
C ALA A 143 11.82 21.01 17.55
#